data_8c73d31a3e7822a4aeb829d92b640652
#
_entry.id   8c73d31a3e7822a4aeb829d92b640652
#
_cell.length_a   1.000
_cell.length_b   1.000
_cell.length_c   1.000
_cell.angle_alpha   90.00
_cell.angle_beta   90.00
_cell.angle_gamma   90.00
#
_symmetry.space_group_name_H-M   'P 1'
#
loop_
_entity.id
_entity.type
_entity.pdbx_description
1 polymer ?
#
loop_
_entity_poly.entity_id
_entity_poly.type
_entity_poly.pdbx_seq_one_letter_code
_entity_poly.pdbx_strand_id
1 'polypeptide(L)'
;MKKKFAVMDGNTAAAHVAYAFTEVAAIYPITPSSPMAEKVDEWSAKGRKNLFGSTVDVIQMQSEAGAAGTCHGSLQAGALTTTFTSSQGLMLMIPAMYAMGGQFLPSVMHIASRVVTSNHHSIFGDHTDFMTCRTTGYAMLMSSCPQEAMDLGAVAHLSAISGKYAFMHCFDGFRTSHEMQRIEALDYEDLRPLVDQEALQEFRRHALNPEHPTNRGNNVNPDVYFQCKEGANVKAASIPDTVQHYMDEINKLTGRDYKLFNYYGAPDAEEVIVVMCSASEAVKETVDYLNAKGRKVGMVQIHLYRPFSVKHFAAAIPATVKKIAVLDRSKETGSVGEPVYLDVVTALNPVSYTHLRAHETC
;
A
#
# COMPACT_ATOMS: atom_id res chain seq x y z
N MET A 1 -20.24 -16.95 -9.91
CA MET A 1 -20.00 -17.28 -8.49
C MET A 1 -21.08 -16.69 -7.61
N LYS A 2 -21.41 -17.30 -6.46
CA LYS A 2 -22.39 -16.74 -5.53
C LYS A 2 -21.67 -15.77 -4.60
N LYS A 3 -21.95 -14.45 -4.74
CA LYS A 3 -21.32 -13.41 -3.91
C LYS A 3 -21.59 -13.66 -2.43
N LYS A 4 -20.54 -13.65 -1.62
CA LYS A 4 -20.63 -13.79 -0.16
C LYS A 4 -20.55 -12.40 0.47
N PHE A 5 -21.61 -11.97 1.13
CA PHE A 5 -21.63 -10.70 1.84
C PHE A 5 -21.45 -10.92 3.35
N ALA A 6 -20.65 -10.05 3.95
CA ALA A 6 -20.44 -10.00 5.39
C ALA A 6 -20.44 -8.55 5.89
N VAL A 7 -20.82 -8.36 7.15
CA VAL A 7 -20.68 -7.06 7.82
C VAL A 7 -19.38 -7.09 8.61
N MET A 8 -18.44 -6.21 8.26
CA MET A 8 -17.15 -6.11 8.93
C MET A 8 -16.56 -4.72 8.79
N ASP A 9 -15.59 -4.42 9.63
CA ASP A 9 -14.81 -3.19 9.55
C ASP A 9 -13.59 -3.33 8.64
N GLY A 10 -12.89 -2.23 8.37
CA GLY A 10 -11.71 -2.21 7.53
C GLY A 10 -10.55 -3.03 8.07
N ASN A 11 -10.36 -3.06 9.39
CA ASN A 11 -9.35 -3.92 10.03
C ASN A 11 -9.62 -5.40 9.76
N THR A 12 -10.86 -5.85 9.97
CA THR A 12 -11.26 -7.24 9.72
C THR A 12 -11.15 -7.59 8.23
N ALA A 13 -11.52 -6.66 7.35
CA ALA A 13 -11.42 -6.82 5.90
C ALA A 13 -9.94 -6.98 5.45
N ALA A 14 -9.05 -6.11 5.92
CA ALA A 14 -7.62 -6.22 5.65
C ALA A 14 -7.00 -7.48 6.27
N ALA A 15 -7.34 -7.81 7.51
CA ALA A 15 -6.87 -9.02 8.18
C ALA A 15 -7.29 -10.30 7.43
N HIS A 16 -8.51 -10.33 6.84
CA HIS A 16 -9.00 -11.47 6.09
C HIS A 16 -8.09 -11.83 4.92
N VAL A 17 -7.73 -10.85 4.11
CA VAL A 17 -6.83 -11.07 2.97
C VAL A 17 -5.38 -11.21 3.40
N ALA A 18 -4.93 -10.45 4.41
CA ALA A 18 -3.60 -10.64 4.98
C ALA A 18 -3.39 -12.09 5.44
N TYR A 19 -4.34 -12.67 6.18
CA TYR A 19 -4.27 -14.07 6.62
C TYR A 19 -4.17 -15.04 5.44
N ALA A 20 -4.88 -14.76 4.35
CA ALA A 20 -4.86 -15.62 3.16
C ALA A 20 -3.46 -15.82 2.61
N PHE A 21 -2.67 -14.77 2.52
CA PHE A 21 -1.35 -14.76 1.86
C PHE A 21 -0.17 -14.87 2.82
N THR A 22 -0.40 -14.92 4.13
CA THR A 22 0.65 -14.86 5.16
C THR A 22 0.97 -16.26 5.70
N GLU A 23 2.25 -16.54 5.88
CA GLU A 23 2.77 -17.72 6.58
C GLU A 23 3.21 -17.36 8.00
N VAL A 24 3.81 -16.17 8.17
CA VAL A 24 4.25 -15.64 9.47
C VAL A 24 3.69 -14.23 9.66
N ALA A 25 3.04 -13.97 10.79
CA ALA A 25 2.61 -12.64 11.20
C ALA A 25 3.42 -12.20 12.43
N ALA A 26 4.30 -11.22 12.24
CA ALA A 26 5.03 -10.63 13.36
C ALA A 26 4.28 -9.40 13.86
N ILE A 27 3.81 -9.42 15.11
CA ILE A 27 2.89 -8.43 15.64
C ILE A 27 3.42 -7.71 16.88
N TYR A 28 3.09 -6.45 17.01
CA TYR A 28 3.10 -5.67 18.22
C TYR A 28 1.91 -4.70 18.16
N PRO A 29 0.84 -4.96 18.95
CA PRO A 29 -0.41 -4.22 18.80
C PRO A 29 -0.29 -2.73 19.08
N ILE A 30 -0.83 -1.91 18.19
CA ILE A 30 -0.94 -0.46 18.34
C ILE A 30 -2.28 0.02 17.76
N THR A 31 -3.01 0.85 18.52
CA THR A 31 -4.27 1.45 18.05
C THR A 31 -4.01 2.44 16.91
N PRO A 32 -4.81 2.43 15.81
CA PRO A 32 -6.04 1.66 15.56
C PRO A 32 -5.85 0.36 14.77
N SER A 33 -4.63 -0.14 14.58
CA SER A 33 -4.35 -1.35 13.80
C SER A 33 -4.45 -2.66 14.61
N SER A 34 -4.51 -2.60 15.95
CA SER A 34 -4.54 -3.77 16.83
C SER A 34 -5.57 -4.84 16.43
N PRO A 35 -6.83 -4.50 16.02
CA PRO A 35 -7.81 -5.51 15.66
C PRO A 35 -7.40 -6.40 14.50
N MET A 36 -6.54 -5.93 13.58
CA MET A 36 -6.00 -6.79 12.51
C MET A 36 -5.16 -7.93 13.09
N ALA A 37 -4.22 -7.59 13.97
CA ALA A 37 -3.35 -8.56 14.63
C ALA A 37 -4.15 -9.54 15.49
N GLU A 38 -5.12 -9.03 16.27
CA GLU A 38 -6.03 -9.83 17.11
C GLU A 38 -6.85 -10.84 16.28
N LYS A 39 -7.35 -10.43 15.11
CA LYS A 39 -8.08 -11.32 14.21
C LYS A 39 -7.21 -12.41 13.62
N VAL A 40 -5.99 -12.07 13.21
CA VAL A 40 -5.03 -13.04 12.67
C VAL A 40 -4.66 -14.07 13.76
N ASP A 41 -4.42 -13.64 14.98
CA ASP A 41 -4.13 -14.51 16.11
C ASP A 41 -5.33 -15.43 16.46
N GLU A 42 -6.55 -14.85 16.54
CA GLU A 42 -7.79 -15.60 16.76
C GLU A 42 -7.97 -16.70 15.71
N TRP A 43 -7.77 -16.38 14.44
CA TRP A 43 -7.96 -17.34 13.34
C TRP A 43 -6.87 -18.40 13.31
N SER A 44 -5.64 -18.04 13.63
CA SER A 44 -4.54 -19.00 13.78
C SER A 44 -4.82 -20.00 14.91
N ALA A 45 -5.21 -19.51 16.10
CA ALA A 45 -5.56 -20.35 17.24
C ALA A 45 -6.74 -21.30 16.96
N LYS A 46 -7.67 -20.88 16.07
CA LYS A 46 -8.78 -21.73 15.60
C LYS A 46 -8.40 -22.70 14.48
N GLY A 47 -7.15 -22.72 14.07
CA GLY A 47 -6.64 -23.62 13.03
C GLY A 47 -7.09 -23.28 11.59
N ARG A 48 -7.52 -22.02 11.34
CA ARG A 48 -7.87 -21.56 9.99
C ARG A 48 -6.66 -21.74 9.06
N LYS A 49 -6.91 -22.19 7.83
CA LYS A 49 -5.86 -22.38 6.83
C LYS A 49 -5.77 -21.16 5.92
N ASN A 50 -4.52 -20.78 5.60
CA ASN A 50 -4.21 -19.79 4.57
C ASN A 50 -4.30 -20.40 3.15
N LEU A 51 -3.95 -19.66 2.11
CA LEU A 51 -3.96 -20.14 0.72
C LEU A 51 -3.01 -21.32 0.48
N PHE A 52 -1.99 -21.46 1.30
CA PHE A 52 -0.94 -22.50 1.17
C PHE A 52 -1.24 -23.75 2.00
N GLY A 53 -2.39 -23.79 2.70
CA GLY A 53 -2.82 -24.94 3.48
C GLY A 53 -2.23 -25.04 4.89
N SER A 54 -1.49 -24.02 5.36
CA SER A 54 -0.96 -23.93 6.71
C SER A 54 -1.74 -22.93 7.58
N THR A 55 -1.64 -23.05 8.89
CA THR A 55 -2.01 -21.98 9.81
C THR A 55 -0.92 -20.92 9.81
N VAL A 56 -1.31 -19.66 10.01
CA VAL A 56 -0.33 -18.58 10.16
C VAL A 56 0.40 -18.72 11.49
N ASP A 57 1.72 -18.65 11.46
CA ASP A 57 2.53 -18.57 12.68
C ASP A 57 2.55 -17.12 13.18
N VAL A 58 1.93 -16.89 14.35
CA VAL A 58 1.78 -15.54 14.90
C VAL A 58 2.79 -15.33 16.01
N ILE A 59 3.68 -14.36 15.83
CA ILE A 59 4.78 -14.07 16.74
C ILE A 59 4.58 -12.67 17.32
N GLN A 60 4.24 -12.60 18.60
CA GLN A 60 4.17 -11.33 19.32
C GLN A 60 5.57 -10.91 19.79
N MET A 61 5.95 -9.71 19.41
CA MET A 61 7.24 -9.12 19.74
C MET A 61 7.11 -8.12 20.90
N GLN A 62 8.24 -7.61 21.37
CA GLN A 62 8.31 -6.64 22.47
C GLN A 62 8.29 -5.18 21.99
N SER A 63 8.37 -4.96 20.68
CA SER A 63 8.28 -3.63 20.03
C SER A 63 8.02 -3.77 18.55
N GLU A 64 7.59 -2.68 17.91
CA GLU A 64 7.42 -2.63 16.47
C GLU A 64 8.75 -2.82 15.71
N ALA A 65 9.87 -2.30 16.25
CA ALA A 65 11.19 -2.56 15.68
C ALA A 65 11.54 -4.05 15.71
N GLY A 66 11.17 -4.75 16.80
CA GLY A 66 11.31 -6.21 16.89
C GLY A 66 10.42 -6.94 15.88
N ALA A 67 9.17 -6.50 15.71
CA ALA A 67 8.27 -7.06 14.72
C ALA A 67 8.82 -6.89 13.29
N ALA A 68 9.33 -5.70 12.95
CA ALA A 68 9.97 -5.46 11.66
C ALA A 68 11.24 -6.28 11.43
N GLY A 69 12.05 -6.47 12.48
CA GLY A 69 13.22 -7.36 12.44
C GLY A 69 12.83 -8.82 12.21
N THR A 70 11.77 -9.28 12.85
CA THR A 70 11.21 -10.63 12.65
C THR A 70 10.67 -10.78 11.21
N CYS A 71 9.93 -9.78 10.69
CA CYS A 71 9.51 -9.78 9.28
C CYS A 71 10.71 -9.93 8.34
N HIS A 72 11.76 -9.14 8.56
CA HIS A 72 12.97 -9.21 7.74
C HIS A 72 13.62 -10.60 7.78
N GLY A 73 13.83 -11.15 8.97
CA GLY A 73 14.43 -12.48 9.12
C GLY A 73 13.59 -13.60 8.52
N SER A 74 12.28 -13.57 8.75
CA SER A 74 11.33 -14.55 8.21
C SER A 74 11.26 -14.51 6.68
N LEU A 75 11.23 -13.32 6.07
CA LEU A 75 11.31 -13.15 4.62
C LEU A 75 12.65 -13.65 4.05
N GLN A 76 13.76 -13.41 4.75
CA GLN A 76 15.06 -13.97 4.34
C GLN A 76 15.07 -15.51 4.38
N ALA A 77 14.31 -16.10 5.30
CA ALA A 77 14.12 -17.55 5.38
C ALA A 77 13.11 -18.09 4.34
N GLY A 78 12.50 -17.24 3.52
CA GLY A 78 11.61 -17.63 2.42
C GLY A 78 10.14 -17.78 2.81
N ALA A 79 9.72 -17.32 4.00
CA ALA A 79 8.34 -17.30 4.42
C ALA A 79 7.67 -15.96 4.09
N LEU A 80 6.47 -15.99 3.50
CA LEU A 80 5.67 -14.78 3.28
C LEU A 80 5.22 -14.21 4.62
N THR A 81 5.61 -12.97 4.88
CA THR A 81 5.47 -12.37 6.20
C THR A 81 4.77 -11.03 6.15
N THR A 82 3.86 -10.82 7.11
CA THR A 82 3.03 -9.60 7.24
C THR A 82 3.13 -9.04 8.66
N THR A 83 2.94 -7.73 8.77
CA THR A 83 2.75 -7.02 10.05
C THR A 83 1.68 -5.96 9.93
N PHE A 84 1.17 -5.51 11.09
CA PHE A 84 0.10 -4.54 11.25
C PHE A 84 0.59 -3.44 12.20
N THR A 85 0.52 -2.18 11.76
CA THR A 85 1.06 -1.09 12.57
C THR A 85 0.40 0.26 12.28
N SER A 86 0.86 1.29 12.96
CA SER A 86 0.33 2.65 12.91
C SER A 86 1.33 3.64 13.52
N SER A 87 1.29 4.90 13.13
CA SER A 87 1.90 6.04 13.84
C SER A 87 3.38 5.82 14.22
N GLN A 88 3.74 6.05 15.50
CA GLN A 88 5.09 5.86 16.02
C GLN A 88 5.59 4.43 15.81
N GLY A 89 4.71 3.43 15.85
CA GLY A 89 5.08 2.05 15.58
C GLY A 89 5.66 1.88 14.18
N LEU A 90 5.02 2.49 13.18
CA LEU A 90 5.55 2.50 11.81
C LEU A 90 6.90 3.23 11.73
N MET A 91 7.08 4.33 12.48
CA MET A 91 8.37 5.04 12.54
C MET A 91 9.50 4.17 13.07
N LEU A 92 9.23 3.33 14.08
CA LEU A 92 10.21 2.40 14.63
C LEU A 92 10.61 1.28 13.64
N MET A 93 9.80 1.02 12.63
CA MET A 93 10.07 0.00 11.59
C MET A 93 10.94 0.52 10.44
N ILE A 94 11.12 1.84 10.28
CA ILE A 94 11.78 2.47 9.12
C ILE A 94 13.14 1.86 8.78
N PRO A 95 14.07 1.62 9.71
CA PRO A 95 15.38 1.03 9.38
C PRO A 95 15.25 -0.36 8.72
N ALA A 96 14.36 -1.21 9.25
CA ALA A 96 14.10 -2.53 8.66
C ALA A 96 13.36 -2.43 7.31
N MET A 97 12.47 -1.44 7.15
CA MET A 97 11.79 -1.18 5.88
C MET A 97 12.77 -0.83 4.77
N TYR A 98 13.78 0.02 5.05
CA TYR A 98 14.84 0.30 4.05
C TYR A 98 15.58 -0.96 3.62
N ALA A 99 15.85 -1.88 4.56
CA ALA A 99 16.48 -3.16 4.25
C ALA A 99 15.56 -4.06 3.39
N MET A 100 14.32 -4.25 3.81
CA MET A 100 13.35 -5.10 3.09
C MET A 100 13.00 -4.54 1.71
N GLY A 101 12.78 -3.22 1.59
CA GLY A 101 12.52 -2.55 0.33
C GLY A 101 13.72 -2.61 -0.62
N GLY A 102 14.92 -2.32 -0.13
CA GLY A 102 16.15 -2.38 -0.92
C GLY A 102 16.57 -3.78 -1.36
N GLN A 103 16.11 -4.81 -0.65
CA GLN A 103 16.36 -6.23 -0.97
C GLN A 103 15.23 -6.84 -1.81
N PHE A 104 14.21 -6.07 -2.17
CA PHE A 104 13.06 -6.52 -2.96
C PHE A 104 12.35 -7.75 -2.35
N LEU A 105 12.15 -7.74 -1.04
CA LEU A 105 11.44 -8.80 -0.35
C LEU A 105 9.93 -8.60 -0.47
N PRO A 106 9.14 -9.66 -0.77
CA PRO A 106 7.69 -9.58 -0.96
C PRO A 106 6.96 -9.46 0.40
N SER A 107 7.17 -8.34 1.08
CA SER A 107 6.57 -7.99 2.36
C SER A 107 5.31 -7.17 2.13
N VAL A 108 4.26 -7.40 2.91
CA VAL A 108 3.11 -6.50 2.97
C VAL A 108 2.90 -6.05 4.40
N MET A 109 2.87 -4.74 4.61
CA MET A 109 2.50 -4.11 5.89
C MET A 109 1.13 -3.46 5.73
N HIS A 110 0.19 -3.76 6.63
CA HIS A 110 -1.11 -3.09 6.65
C HIS A 110 -1.09 -1.98 7.70
N ILE A 111 -1.40 -0.77 7.26
CA ILE A 111 -1.30 0.46 8.06
C ILE A 111 -2.69 1.06 8.23
N ALA A 112 -3.22 1.00 9.44
CA ALA A 112 -4.36 1.83 9.83
C ALA A 112 -3.82 3.17 10.33
N SER A 113 -3.74 4.17 9.45
CA SER A 113 -2.98 5.40 9.69
C SER A 113 -3.45 6.19 10.91
N ARG A 114 -2.51 6.77 11.62
CA ARG A 114 -2.73 7.61 12.79
C ARG A 114 -1.73 8.74 12.86
N VAL A 115 -2.16 9.90 13.35
CA VAL A 115 -1.29 11.05 13.68
C VAL A 115 -0.01 10.57 14.39
N VAL A 116 1.13 11.08 13.96
CA VAL A 116 2.38 10.94 14.70
C VAL A 116 2.42 12.00 15.78
N THR A 117 2.54 11.58 17.04
CA THR A 117 2.57 12.48 18.19
C THR A 117 3.72 13.46 18.09
N SER A 118 3.42 14.74 18.23
CA SER A 118 4.38 15.84 18.34
C SER A 118 4.24 16.52 19.70
N ASN A 119 3.92 17.81 19.74
CA ASN A 119 3.61 18.54 20.97
C ASN A 119 2.20 18.23 21.54
N HIS A 120 1.31 17.67 20.70
CA HIS A 120 -0.02 17.22 21.10
C HIS A 120 -0.21 15.76 20.64
N HIS A 121 -0.99 15.02 21.42
CA HIS A 121 -1.35 13.63 21.09
C HIS A 121 -2.76 13.59 20.51
N SER A 122 -2.91 12.82 19.43
CA SER A 122 -4.20 12.43 18.88
C SER A 122 -4.14 10.96 18.42
N ILE A 123 -5.25 10.24 18.55
CA ILE A 123 -5.36 8.87 18.09
C ILE A 123 -6.06 8.77 16.72
N PHE A 124 -6.61 9.87 16.21
CA PHE A 124 -7.30 9.86 14.92
C PHE A 124 -6.34 9.80 13.75
N GLY A 125 -6.86 9.31 12.61
CA GLY A 125 -6.08 9.12 11.39
C GLY A 125 -5.70 10.43 10.72
N ASP A 126 -4.44 10.53 10.35
CA ASP A 126 -3.92 11.38 9.30
C ASP A 126 -2.88 10.57 8.49
N HIS A 127 -2.26 11.17 7.50
CA HIS A 127 -1.34 10.46 6.61
C HIS A 127 0.14 10.68 6.96
N THR A 128 0.44 11.33 8.08
CA THR A 128 1.82 11.69 8.45
C THR A 128 2.70 10.45 8.63
N ASP A 129 2.17 9.37 9.20
CA ASP A 129 2.93 8.16 9.47
C ASP A 129 3.42 7.47 8.18
N PHE A 130 2.54 7.07 7.28
CA PHE A 130 2.97 6.41 6.05
C PHE A 130 3.66 7.37 5.06
N MET A 131 3.32 8.67 5.07
CA MET A 131 4.03 9.66 4.26
C MET A 131 5.49 9.82 4.69
N THR A 132 5.80 9.68 5.96
CA THR A 132 7.18 9.65 6.45
C THR A 132 7.96 8.46 5.87
N CYS A 133 7.27 7.35 5.59
CA CYS A 133 7.87 6.13 5.05
C CYS A 133 7.99 6.09 3.51
N ARG A 134 7.51 7.12 2.80
CA ARG A 134 7.47 7.14 1.32
C ARG A 134 8.84 6.99 0.63
N THR A 135 9.92 7.18 1.37
CA THR A 135 11.31 7.06 0.88
C THR A 135 11.95 5.70 1.12
N THR A 136 11.26 4.78 1.79
CA THR A 136 11.80 3.46 2.18
C THR A 136 11.92 2.46 1.03
N GLY A 137 11.38 2.79 -0.15
CA GLY A 137 11.35 1.89 -1.30
C GLY A 137 10.14 0.94 -1.32
N TYR A 138 9.21 1.07 -0.39
CA TYR A 138 7.94 0.33 -0.43
C TYR A 138 6.98 0.93 -1.45
N ALA A 139 6.26 0.09 -2.17
CA ALA A 139 5.07 0.51 -2.88
C ALA A 139 3.97 0.87 -1.88
N MET A 140 3.15 1.87 -2.21
CA MET A 140 2.14 2.40 -1.29
C MET A 140 0.77 2.35 -1.97
N LEU A 141 -0.09 1.45 -1.49
CA LEU A 141 -1.45 1.23 -2.00
C LEU A 141 -2.48 1.71 -0.98
N MET A 142 -3.42 2.56 -1.43
CA MET A 142 -4.34 3.31 -0.58
C MET A 142 -5.77 2.83 -0.74
N SER A 143 -6.49 2.63 0.37
CA SER A 143 -7.90 2.24 0.39
C SER A 143 -8.76 3.27 1.11
N SER A 144 -9.98 3.51 0.60
CA SER A 144 -10.91 4.51 1.14
C SER A 144 -11.91 3.94 2.15
N CYS A 145 -12.37 2.72 1.93
CA CYS A 145 -13.45 2.10 2.68
C CYS A 145 -13.14 0.62 2.98
N PRO A 146 -13.91 -0.07 3.83
CA PRO A 146 -13.72 -1.48 4.16
C PRO A 146 -13.72 -2.42 2.93
N GLN A 147 -14.52 -2.12 1.90
CA GLN A 147 -14.49 -2.92 0.68
C GLN A 147 -13.15 -2.80 -0.04
N GLU A 148 -12.65 -1.58 -0.20
CA GLU A 148 -11.33 -1.36 -0.80
C GLU A 148 -10.22 -1.94 0.07
N ALA A 149 -10.34 -1.90 1.42
CA ALA A 149 -9.37 -2.50 2.32
C ALA A 149 -9.24 -4.02 2.10
N MET A 150 -10.32 -4.71 1.75
CA MET A 150 -10.27 -6.13 1.36
C MET A 150 -9.64 -6.31 -0.03
N ASP A 151 -10.19 -5.63 -1.02
CA ASP A 151 -9.85 -5.87 -2.42
C ASP A 151 -8.41 -5.42 -2.75
N LEU A 152 -8.05 -4.21 -2.35
CA LEU A 152 -6.70 -3.68 -2.57
C LEU A 152 -5.67 -4.32 -1.62
N GLY A 153 -6.10 -4.79 -0.45
CA GLY A 153 -5.26 -5.64 0.38
C GLY A 153 -4.84 -6.93 -0.34
N ALA A 154 -5.77 -7.59 -1.05
CA ALA A 154 -5.44 -8.74 -1.90
C ALA A 154 -4.52 -8.35 -3.07
N VAL A 155 -4.78 -7.22 -3.73
CA VAL A 155 -3.91 -6.68 -4.79
C VAL A 155 -2.49 -6.43 -4.27
N ALA A 156 -2.34 -5.89 -3.05
CA ALA A 156 -1.02 -5.65 -2.44
C ALA A 156 -0.22 -6.94 -2.28
N HIS A 157 -0.84 -8.01 -1.76
CA HIS A 157 -0.18 -9.31 -1.58
C HIS A 157 0.17 -9.98 -2.90
N LEU A 158 -0.76 -10.02 -3.85
CA LEU A 158 -0.53 -10.59 -5.18
C LEU A 158 0.59 -9.84 -5.91
N SER A 159 0.55 -8.51 -5.87
CA SER A 159 1.58 -7.66 -6.49
C SER A 159 2.93 -7.79 -5.79
N ALA A 160 2.95 -7.96 -4.46
CA ALA A 160 4.19 -8.17 -3.70
C ALA A 160 4.87 -9.46 -4.12
N ILE A 161 4.12 -10.56 -4.27
CA ILE A 161 4.64 -11.87 -4.67
C ILE A 161 5.17 -11.81 -6.11
N SER A 162 4.33 -11.41 -7.07
CA SER A 162 4.70 -11.38 -8.49
C SER A 162 5.78 -10.35 -8.79
N GLY A 163 5.63 -9.14 -8.23
CA GLY A 163 6.62 -8.07 -8.35
C GLY A 163 7.90 -8.34 -7.57
N LYS A 164 7.93 -9.28 -6.62
CA LYS A 164 9.02 -9.42 -5.63
C LYS A 164 9.36 -8.05 -5.06
N TYR A 165 8.37 -7.39 -4.46
CA TYR A 165 8.46 -6.00 -4.03
C TYR A 165 7.73 -5.79 -2.70
N ALA A 166 8.23 -4.90 -1.87
CA ALA A 166 7.61 -4.61 -0.58
C ALA A 166 6.47 -3.60 -0.72
N PHE A 167 5.35 -3.84 -0.02
CA PHE A 167 4.15 -3.00 -0.07
C PHE A 167 3.73 -2.50 1.31
N MET A 168 3.31 -1.26 1.38
CA MET A 168 2.43 -0.74 2.42
C MET A 168 1.01 -0.65 1.85
N HIS A 169 0.07 -1.33 2.48
CA HIS A 169 -1.36 -1.16 2.23
C HIS A 169 -1.92 -0.26 3.33
N CYS A 170 -2.35 0.93 2.96
CA CYS A 170 -2.68 2.01 3.88
C CYS A 170 -4.16 2.40 3.78
N PHE A 171 -4.79 2.66 4.91
CA PHE A 171 -6.14 3.20 5.02
C PHE A 171 -6.29 4.01 6.31
N ASP A 172 -7.30 4.89 6.36
CA ASP A 172 -7.48 5.77 7.50
C ASP A 172 -7.86 5.03 8.78
N GLY A 173 -7.11 5.31 9.85
CA GLY A 173 -7.46 4.88 11.19
C GLY A 173 -8.78 5.49 11.63
N PHE A 174 -9.59 4.70 12.33
CA PHE A 174 -10.97 4.93 12.76
C PHE A 174 -11.97 5.13 11.61
N ARG A 175 -11.70 5.98 10.63
CA ARG A 175 -12.63 6.28 9.52
C ARG A 175 -12.87 5.06 8.62
N THR A 176 -11.81 4.35 8.24
CA THR A 176 -11.92 3.11 7.46
C THR A 176 -11.75 1.91 8.36
N SER A 177 -10.75 1.94 9.25
CA SER A 177 -10.35 0.78 10.05
C SER A 177 -11.44 0.25 10.98
N HIS A 178 -12.34 1.13 11.49
CA HIS A 178 -13.43 0.76 12.42
C HIS A 178 -14.82 1.04 11.84
N GLU A 179 -14.92 1.47 10.59
CA GLU A 179 -16.19 1.66 9.93
C GLU A 179 -16.80 0.32 9.56
N MET A 180 -18.01 0.06 10.06
CA MET A 180 -18.76 -1.16 9.78
C MET A 180 -19.53 -1.03 8.47
N GLN A 181 -19.20 -1.85 7.49
CA GLN A 181 -19.90 -1.89 6.21
C GLN A 181 -20.31 -3.32 5.85
N ARG A 182 -21.40 -3.44 5.06
CA ARG A 182 -21.73 -4.69 4.38
C ARG A 182 -20.92 -4.78 3.10
N ILE A 183 -19.90 -5.63 3.10
CA ILE A 183 -18.99 -5.80 1.97
C ILE A 183 -19.10 -7.20 1.36
N GLU A 184 -18.65 -7.33 0.12
CA GLU A 184 -18.46 -8.61 -0.54
C GLU A 184 -17.11 -9.19 -0.14
N ALA A 185 -17.14 -10.30 0.60
CA ALA A 185 -15.94 -10.97 1.08
C ALA A 185 -15.33 -11.83 -0.03
N LEU A 186 -14.02 -11.67 -0.29
CA LEU A 186 -13.27 -12.49 -1.23
C LEU A 186 -13.10 -13.92 -0.67
N ASP A 187 -13.37 -14.92 -1.49
CA ASP A 187 -13.15 -16.31 -1.14
C ASP A 187 -11.69 -16.71 -1.41
N TYR A 188 -11.11 -17.50 -0.54
CA TYR A 188 -9.74 -17.98 -0.71
C TYR A 188 -9.58 -18.86 -1.96
N GLU A 189 -10.60 -19.60 -2.33
CA GLU A 189 -10.56 -20.42 -3.55
C GLU A 189 -10.56 -19.58 -4.83
N ASP A 190 -11.13 -18.37 -4.79
CA ASP A 190 -11.08 -17.44 -5.91
C ASP A 190 -9.74 -16.69 -5.99
N LEU A 191 -9.07 -16.48 -4.85
CA LEU A 191 -7.75 -15.84 -4.78
C LEU A 191 -6.59 -16.79 -5.12
N ARG A 192 -6.73 -18.08 -4.80
CA ARG A 192 -5.67 -19.09 -4.99
C ARG A 192 -5.12 -19.15 -6.43
N PRO A 193 -5.95 -19.15 -7.49
CA PRO A 193 -5.47 -19.19 -8.88
C PRO A 193 -4.70 -17.93 -9.31
N LEU A 194 -4.87 -16.81 -8.60
CA LEU A 194 -4.21 -15.54 -8.93
C LEU A 194 -2.76 -15.46 -8.41
N VAL A 195 -2.37 -16.38 -7.53
CA VAL A 195 -1.01 -16.41 -6.97
C VAL A 195 -0.01 -16.81 -8.06
N ASP A 196 0.95 -15.94 -8.34
CA ASP A 196 2.09 -16.24 -9.20
C ASP A 196 3.00 -17.28 -8.53
N GLN A 197 2.78 -18.55 -8.86
CA GLN A 197 3.51 -19.67 -8.27
C GLN A 197 4.98 -19.68 -8.67
N GLU A 198 5.32 -19.21 -9.86
CA GLU A 198 6.71 -19.16 -10.33
C GLU A 198 7.50 -18.11 -9.53
N ALA A 199 6.96 -16.91 -9.40
CA ALA A 199 7.58 -15.84 -8.61
C ALA A 199 7.72 -16.24 -7.13
N LEU A 200 6.72 -16.93 -6.57
CA LEU A 200 6.77 -17.45 -5.20
C LEU A 200 7.88 -18.50 -5.04
N GLN A 201 8.00 -19.44 -5.96
CA GLN A 201 9.05 -20.46 -5.91
C GLN A 201 10.43 -19.84 -6.12
N GLU A 202 10.56 -18.85 -6.99
CA GLU A 202 11.80 -18.09 -7.17
C GLU A 202 12.20 -17.36 -5.88
N PHE A 203 11.25 -16.69 -5.21
CA PHE A 203 11.50 -16.07 -3.91
C PHE A 203 12.04 -17.06 -2.89
N ARG A 204 11.42 -18.26 -2.80
CA ARG A 204 11.83 -19.32 -1.88
C ARG A 204 13.19 -19.95 -2.23
N ARG A 205 13.53 -20.09 -3.52
CA ARG A 205 14.86 -20.54 -3.95
C ARG A 205 15.99 -19.62 -3.51
N HIS A 206 15.69 -18.34 -3.33
CA HIS A 206 16.65 -17.35 -2.84
C HIS A 206 16.61 -17.17 -1.31
N ALA A 207 15.94 -18.05 -0.58
CA ALA A 207 15.98 -18.07 0.89
C ALA A 207 17.38 -18.39 1.41
N LEU A 208 17.66 -17.97 2.66
CA LEU A 208 18.90 -18.32 3.34
C LEU A 208 19.00 -19.84 3.48
N ASN A 209 19.91 -20.43 2.73
CA ASN A 209 20.17 -21.87 2.73
C ASN A 209 21.68 -22.11 2.59
N PRO A 210 22.31 -22.82 3.55
CA PRO A 210 23.76 -23.11 3.48
C PRO A 210 24.15 -23.96 2.25
N GLU A 211 23.23 -24.80 1.74
CA GLU A 211 23.50 -25.63 0.56
C GLU A 211 23.42 -24.82 -0.75
N HIS A 212 22.65 -23.73 -0.76
CA HIS A 212 22.50 -22.84 -1.90
C HIS A 212 22.60 -21.39 -1.42
N PRO A 213 23.80 -20.90 -1.05
CA PRO A 213 23.97 -19.60 -0.45
C PRO A 213 23.59 -18.48 -1.43
N THR A 214 22.76 -17.57 -0.97
CA THR A 214 22.42 -16.33 -1.68
C THR A 214 22.82 -15.12 -0.84
N ASN A 215 23.12 -14.01 -1.51
CA ASN A 215 23.49 -12.79 -0.83
C ASN A 215 22.50 -11.68 -1.16
N ARG A 216 21.89 -11.10 -0.14
CA ARG A 216 21.03 -9.93 -0.22
C ARG A 216 21.54 -8.86 0.72
N GLY A 217 22.10 -7.79 0.14
CA GLY A 217 22.64 -6.68 0.91
C GLY A 217 24.10 -6.88 1.27
N ASN A 218 24.93 -6.04 0.69
CA ASN A 218 26.38 -6.00 0.90
C ASN A 218 26.82 -4.62 1.34
N ASN A 219 27.98 -4.55 1.98
CA ASN A 219 28.74 -3.32 2.02
C ASN A 219 29.36 -3.07 0.65
N VAL A 220 29.02 -1.94 0.07
CA VAL A 220 29.62 -1.47 -1.19
C VAL A 220 30.33 -0.16 -0.95
N ASN A 221 31.38 0.09 -1.75
CA ASN A 221 32.11 1.34 -1.69
C ASN A 221 31.28 2.51 -2.26
N PRO A 222 31.64 3.76 -1.92
CA PRO A 222 30.92 4.95 -2.42
C PRO A 222 30.86 5.06 -3.94
N ASP A 223 31.87 4.51 -4.63
CA ASP A 223 31.98 4.51 -6.11
C ASP A 223 30.90 3.69 -6.82
N VAL A 224 30.25 2.73 -6.14
CA VAL A 224 29.20 1.89 -6.72
C VAL A 224 27.85 2.00 -6.00
N TYR A 225 27.79 2.65 -4.81
CA TYR A 225 26.57 2.72 -4.01
C TYR A 225 25.43 3.42 -4.75
N PHE A 226 25.74 4.54 -5.43
CA PHE A 226 24.72 5.31 -6.14
C PHE A 226 24.12 4.52 -7.32
N GLN A 227 24.95 3.82 -8.08
CA GLN A 227 24.52 2.97 -9.18
C GLN A 227 23.62 1.84 -8.69
N CYS A 228 23.92 1.24 -7.53
CA CYS A 228 23.04 0.25 -6.90
C CYS A 228 21.66 0.85 -6.54
N LYS A 229 21.63 2.08 -6.04
CA LYS A 229 20.37 2.79 -5.73
C LYS A 229 19.60 3.15 -7.00
N GLU A 230 20.25 3.64 -8.04
CA GLU A 230 19.62 3.93 -9.33
C GLU A 230 19.07 2.66 -10.00
N GLY A 231 19.76 1.54 -9.90
CA GLY A 231 19.29 0.25 -10.41
C GLY A 231 17.93 -0.19 -9.84
N ALA A 232 17.60 0.25 -8.63
CA ALA A 232 16.30 -0.01 -8.03
C ALA A 232 15.14 0.66 -8.78
N ASN A 233 15.38 1.76 -9.50
CA ASN A 233 14.36 2.46 -10.27
C ASN A 233 13.80 1.61 -11.41
N VAL A 234 14.61 0.74 -12.01
CA VAL A 234 14.15 -0.19 -13.07
C VAL A 234 13.07 -1.12 -12.51
N LYS A 235 13.29 -1.65 -11.31
CA LYS A 235 12.31 -2.51 -10.64
C LYS A 235 11.06 -1.72 -10.23
N ALA A 236 11.24 -0.56 -9.63
CA ALA A 236 10.13 0.31 -9.22
C ALA A 236 9.24 0.71 -10.42
N ALA A 237 9.84 0.96 -11.59
CA ALA A 237 9.10 1.34 -12.80
C ALA A 237 8.15 0.24 -13.33
N SER A 238 8.38 -1.04 -13.00
CA SER A 238 7.51 -2.15 -13.39
C SER A 238 6.31 -2.36 -12.46
N ILE A 239 6.34 -1.81 -11.25
CA ILE A 239 5.32 -2.05 -10.22
C ILE A 239 3.95 -1.49 -10.60
N PRO A 240 3.79 -0.29 -11.18
CA PRO A 240 2.48 0.20 -11.60
C PRO A 240 1.74 -0.75 -12.52
N ASP A 241 2.40 -1.32 -13.52
CA ASP A 241 1.77 -2.28 -14.45
C ASP A 241 1.42 -3.60 -13.74
N THR A 242 2.25 -4.07 -12.81
CA THR A 242 1.96 -5.24 -11.97
C THR A 242 0.73 -5.01 -11.09
N VAL A 243 0.63 -3.85 -10.44
CA VAL A 243 -0.52 -3.50 -9.59
C VAL A 243 -1.79 -3.38 -10.44
N GLN A 244 -1.72 -2.72 -11.60
CA GLN A 244 -2.87 -2.59 -12.49
C GLN A 244 -3.35 -3.97 -12.98
N HIS A 245 -2.44 -4.87 -13.33
CA HIS A 245 -2.78 -6.24 -13.69
C HIS A 245 -3.61 -6.93 -12.59
N TYR A 246 -3.18 -6.88 -11.33
CA TYR A 246 -3.94 -7.49 -10.24
C TYR A 246 -5.21 -6.73 -9.87
N MET A 247 -5.26 -5.42 -10.05
CA MET A 247 -6.53 -4.68 -9.99
C MET A 247 -7.51 -5.20 -11.05
N ASP A 248 -7.05 -5.45 -12.28
CA ASP A 248 -7.88 -5.99 -13.36
C ASP A 248 -8.38 -7.41 -13.06
N GLU A 249 -7.56 -8.27 -12.44
CA GLU A 249 -7.99 -9.60 -11.99
C GLU A 249 -9.06 -9.50 -10.89
N ILE A 250 -8.88 -8.65 -9.91
CA ILE A 250 -9.89 -8.40 -8.85
C ILE A 250 -11.16 -7.78 -9.47
N ASN A 251 -11.04 -6.87 -10.42
CA ASN A 251 -12.18 -6.31 -11.16
C ASN A 251 -12.99 -7.39 -11.88
N LYS A 252 -12.33 -8.35 -12.52
CA LYS A 252 -12.99 -9.50 -13.16
C LYS A 252 -13.77 -10.38 -12.15
N LEU A 253 -13.20 -10.61 -10.97
CA LEU A 253 -13.84 -11.41 -9.92
C LEU A 253 -15.06 -10.71 -9.32
N THR A 254 -14.98 -9.40 -9.15
CA THR A 254 -15.91 -8.64 -8.30
C THR A 254 -16.90 -7.78 -9.10
N GLY A 255 -16.54 -7.41 -10.33
CA GLY A 255 -17.29 -6.46 -11.17
C GLY A 255 -17.04 -4.99 -10.79
N ARG A 256 -16.00 -4.70 -10.02
CA ARG A 256 -15.55 -3.34 -9.69
C ARG A 256 -14.63 -2.79 -10.79
N ASP A 257 -14.22 -1.51 -10.70
CA ASP A 257 -13.34 -0.85 -11.68
C ASP A 257 -12.20 -0.11 -10.96
N TYR A 258 -11.30 -0.90 -10.34
CA TYR A 258 -10.10 -0.35 -9.71
C TYR A 258 -9.03 -0.02 -10.75
N LYS A 259 -8.45 1.16 -10.61
CA LYS A 259 -7.28 1.64 -11.36
C LYS A 259 -6.28 2.27 -10.41
N LEU A 260 -5.05 2.46 -10.87
CA LEU A 260 -4.02 3.15 -10.07
C LEU A 260 -4.48 4.56 -9.65
N PHE A 261 -5.23 5.21 -10.55
CA PHE A 261 -5.89 6.50 -10.34
C PHE A 261 -7.30 6.40 -10.93
N ASN A 262 -8.31 6.45 -10.08
CA ASN A 262 -9.70 6.42 -10.52
C ASN A 262 -10.23 7.85 -10.69
N TYR A 263 -10.72 8.14 -11.89
CA TYR A 263 -11.49 9.36 -12.13
C TYR A 263 -12.96 9.13 -11.79
N TYR A 264 -13.59 10.13 -11.18
CA TYR A 264 -15.02 10.16 -10.90
C TYR A 264 -15.58 11.57 -11.11
N GLY A 265 -16.71 11.70 -11.82
CA GLY A 265 -17.41 12.98 -12.01
C GLY A 265 -17.76 13.28 -13.47
N ALA A 266 -17.94 14.55 -13.80
CA ALA A 266 -18.30 14.99 -15.13
C ALA A 266 -17.20 14.66 -16.15
N PRO A 267 -17.52 14.05 -17.31
CA PRO A 267 -16.49 13.69 -18.31
C PRO A 267 -15.80 14.92 -18.93
N ASP A 268 -16.43 16.08 -18.85
CA ASP A 268 -15.94 17.38 -19.29
C ASP A 268 -15.65 18.33 -18.11
N ALA A 269 -15.21 17.78 -16.98
CA ALA A 269 -14.89 18.56 -15.78
C ALA A 269 -13.85 19.66 -16.08
N GLU A 270 -14.09 20.84 -15.54
CA GLU A 270 -13.17 21.98 -15.59
C GLU A 270 -12.36 22.13 -14.28
N GLU A 271 -12.87 21.58 -13.19
CA GLU A 271 -12.26 21.62 -11.88
C GLU A 271 -12.21 20.19 -11.32
N VAL A 272 -11.05 19.77 -10.80
CA VAL A 272 -10.83 18.41 -10.27
C VAL A 272 -10.18 18.50 -8.90
N ILE A 273 -10.61 17.61 -7.99
CA ILE A 273 -9.94 17.38 -6.70
C ILE A 273 -9.13 16.08 -6.79
N VAL A 274 -7.87 16.13 -6.37
CA VAL A 274 -7.04 14.95 -6.16
C VAL A 274 -7.08 14.59 -4.67
N VAL A 275 -7.37 13.32 -4.37
CA VAL A 275 -7.63 12.87 -2.99
C VAL A 275 -7.20 11.42 -2.79
N MET A 276 -6.91 11.03 -1.54
CA MET A 276 -6.62 9.65 -1.13
C MET A 276 -7.47 9.23 0.06
N CYS A 277 -7.60 7.91 0.25
CA CYS A 277 -8.21 7.25 1.41
C CYS A 277 -9.66 7.72 1.67
N SER A 278 -10.11 7.71 2.92
CA SER A 278 -11.52 7.90 3.28
C SER A 278 -12.14 9.24 2.87
N ALA A 279 -11.33 10.26 2.66
CA ALA A 279 -11.83 11.57 2.20
C ALA A 279 -12.47 11.47 0.80
N SER A 280 -12.07 10.50 -0.02
CA SER A 280 -12.64 10.30 -1.36
C SER A 280 -14.14 10.00 -1.33
N GLU A 281 -14.64 9.31 -0.30
CA GLU A 281 -16.06 9.00 -0.17
C GLU A 281 -16.91 10.29 -0.02
N ALA A 282 -16.49 11.21 0.84
CA ALA A 282 -17.17 12.51 0.99
C ALA A 282 -17.02 13.40 -0.25
N VAL A 283 -15.90 13.28 -0.95
CA VAL A 283 -15.67 14.02 -2.20
C VAL A 283 -16.58 13.49 -3.32
N LYS A 284 -16.81 12.18 -3.42
CA LYS A 284 -17.77 11.59 -4.38
C LYS A 284 -19.16 12.21 -4.22
N GLU A 285 -19.70 12.20 -3.00
CA GLU A 285 -20.99 12.80 -2.67
C GLU A 285 -21.04 14.30 -3.03
N THR A 286 -19.95 15.02 -2.76
CA THR A 286 -19.84 16.45 -3.07
C THR A 286 -19.82 16.69 -4.59
N VAL A 287 -19.10 15.86 -5.35
CA VAL A 287 -19.04 15.92 -6.83
C VAL A 287 -20.44 15.68 -7.41
N ASP A 288 -21.16 14.68 -6.93
CA ASP A 288 -22.53 14.42 -7.38
C ASP A 288 -23.47 15.58 -7.10
N TYR A 289 -23.41 16.13 -5.88
CA TYR A 289 -24.22 17.30 -5.51
C TYR A 289 -23.93 18.53 -6.37
N LEU A 290 -22.67 18.82 -6.65
CA LEU A 290 -22.28 19.97 -7.46
C LEU A 290 -22.64 19.79 -8.93
N ASN A 291 -22.42 18.57 -9.49
CA ASN A 291 -22.79 18.26 -10.87
C ASN A 291 -24.30 18.30 -11.07
N ALA A 292 -25.10 17.84 -10.12
CA ALA A 292 -26.57 17.99 -10.13
C ALA A 292 -27.02 19.45 -10.16
N LYS A 293 -26.17 20.40 -9.69
CA LYS A 293 -26.40 21.86 -9.77
C LYS A 293 -25.80 22.51 -11.03
N GLY A 294 -25.37 21.70 -12.00
CA GLY A 294 -24.83 22.18 -13.27
C GLY A 294 -23.36 22.61 -13.24
N ARG A 295 -22.61 22.30 -12.14
CA ARG A 295 -21.13 22.45 -12.13
C ARG A 295 -20.51 21.32 -12.95
N LYS A 296 -19.29 21.55 -13.43
CA LYS A 296 -18.49 20.56 -14.15
C LYS A 296 -17.27 20.21 -13.33
N VAL A 297 -17.48 19.35 -12.32
CA VAL A 297 -16.45 18.99 -11.35
C VAL A 297 -16.21 17.49 -11.36
N GLY A 298 -14.99 17.10 -10.97
CA GLY A 298 -14.61 15.72 -10.82
C GLY A 298 -13.57 15.52 -9.72
N MET A 299 -13.20 14.28 -9.49
CA MET A 299 -12.11 13.91 -8.60
C MET A 299 -11.23 12.85 -9.25
N VAL A 300 -9.96 12.82 -8.83
CA VAL A 300 -9.05 11.71 -9.03
C VAL A 300 -8.72 11.11 -7.67
N GLN A 301 -9.11 9.87 -7.47
CA GLN A 301 -8.75 9.08 -6.30
C GLN A 301 -7.43 8.36 -6.58
N ILE A 302 -6.44 8.53 -5.70
CA ILE A 302 -5.15 7.84 -5.79
C ILE A 302 -5.25 6.52 -5.03
N HIS A 303 -5.05 5.39 -5.74
CA HIS A 303 -4.87 4.08 -5.13
C HIS A 303 -3.41 3.68 -5.04
N LEU A 304 -2.60 3.86 -6.10
CA LEU A 304 -1.16 3.65 -6.02
C LEU A 304 -0.42 4.99 -5.90
N TYR A 305 0.08 5.28 -4.70
CA TYR A 305 0.82 6.52 -4.43
C TYR A 305 2.33 6.36 -4.71
N ARG A 306 2.90 5.19 -4.45
CA ARG A 306 4.30 4.85 -4.77
C ARG A 306 4.38 3.45 -5.41
N PRO A 307 5.14 3.29 -6.51
CA PRO A 307 5.72 4.36 -7.35
C PRO A 307 4.66 5.25 -7.98
N PHE A 308 4.88 6.57 -8.03
CA PHE A 308 3.93 7.50 -8.63
C PHE A 308 4.04 7.46 -10.15
N SER A 309 3.02 6.91 -10.81
CA SER A 309 3.01 6.79 -12.28
C SER A 309 2.43 8.03 -12.94
N VAL A 310 3.30 8.91 -13.40
CA VAL A 310 2.91 10.14 -14.13
C VAL A 310 2.03 9.83 -15.33
N LYS A 311 2.36 8.77 -16.08
CA LYS A 311 1.58 8.33 -17.26
C LYS A 311 0.13 8.02 -16.90
N HIS A 312 -0.10 7.21 -15.86
CA HIS A 312 -1.46 6.81 -15.46
C HIS A 312 -2.19 7.96 -14.77
N PHE A 313 -1.50 8.78 -14.00
CA PHE A 313 -2.09 9.96 -13.37
C PHE A 313 -2.57 10.97 -14.41
N ALA A 314 -1.74 11.32 -15.38
CA ALA A 314 -2.11 12.25 -16.46
C ALA A 314 -3.27 11.71 -17.32
N ALA A 315 -3.29 10.40 -17.58
CA ALA A 315 -4.38 9.77 -18.35
C ALA A 315 -5.72 9.76 -17.58
N ALA A 316 -5.72 9.85 -16.25
CA ALA A 316 -6.94 9.91 -15.44
C ALA A 316 -7.58 11.32 -15.42
N ILE A 317 -6.87 12.36 -15.86
CA ILE A 317 -7.35 13.74 -15.79
C ILE A 317 -8.02 14.10 -17.12
N PRO A 318 -9.31 14.55 -17.13
CA PRO A 318 -9.96 15.04 -18.34
C PRO A 318 -9.21 16.21 -18.99
N ALA A 319 -9.12 16.21 -20.32
CA ALA A 319 -8.41 17.26 -21.07
C ALA A 319 -9.03 18.67 -20.91
N THR A 320 -10.24 18.76 -20.40
CA THR A 320 -10.98 20.01 -20.16
C THR A 320 -10.61 20.68 -18.84
N VAL A 321 -9.82 20.03 -17.99
CA VAL A 321 -9.50 20.52 -16.64
C VAL A 321 -8.63 21.77 -16.72
N LYS A 322 -9.07 22.80 -15.99
CA LYS A 322 -8.40 24.10 -15.87
C LYS A 322 -7.82 24.35 -14.48
N LYS A 323 -8.40 23.67 -13.47
CA LYS A 323 -8.01 23.85 -12.07
C LYS A 323 -7.98 22.50 -11.37
N ILE A 324 -6.93 22.29 -10.56
CA ILE A 324 -6.75 21.11 -9.71
C ILE A 324 -6.54 21.57 -8.30
N ALA A 325 -7.36 21.04 -7.38
CA ALA A 325 -7.14 21.13 -5.95
C ALA A 325 -6.58 19.81 -5.44
N VAL A 326 -5.62 19.83 -4.55
CA VAL A 326 -5.06 18.62 -3.94
C VAL A 326 -5.40 18.63 -2.45
N LEU A 327 -6.02 17.54 -1.99
CA LEU A 327 -6.32 17.33 -0.58
C LEU A 327 -5.26 16.43 0.05
N ASP A 328 -4.33 17.05 0.76
CA ASP A 328 -3.42 16.35 1.66
C ASP A 328 -4.06 16.19 3.05
N ARG A 329 -3.84 15.04 3.68
CA ARG A 329 -4.24 14.79 5.06
C ARG A 329 -3.01 14.60 5.97
N SER A 330 -1.96 15.32 5.67
CA SER A 330 -0.74 15.41 6.47
C SER A 330 -0.28 16.86 6.54
N LYS A 331 0.52 17.17 7.54
CA LYS A 331 1.16 18.49 7.67
C LYS A 331 2.65 18.30 7.92
N GLU A 332 3.46 18.73 6.97
CA GLU A 332 4.91 18.77 7.09
C GLU A 332 5.35 20.18 7.48
N THR A 333 5.76 20.34 8.74
CA THR A 333 6.17 21.65 9.26
C THR A 333 7.41 22.15 8.54
N GLY A 334 7.32 23.34 7.94
CA GLY A 334 8.42 23.97 7.21
C GLY A 334 8.54 23.59 5.74
N SER A 335 7.69 22.69 5.22
CA SER A 335 7.64 22.37 3.80
C SER A 335 6.94 23.50 3.01
N VAL A 336 7.33 23.64 1.74
CA VAL A 336 6.68 24.57 0.79
C VAL A 336 5.35 24.03 0.26
N GLY A 337 5.06 22.74 0.47
CA GLY A 337 3.83 22.06 0.11
C GLY A 337 3.80 20.68 0.75
N GLU A 338 2.61 20.09 0.83
CA GLU A 338 2.43 18.75 1.39
C GLU A 338 2.78 17.68 0.35
N PRO A 339 3.05 16.43 0.75
CA PRO A 339 3.63 15.42 -0.14
C PRO A 339 2.81 15.15 -1.41
N VAL A 340 1.48 15.00 -1.30
CA VAL A 340 0.64 14.72 -2.49
C VAL A 340 0.61 15.92 -3.43
N TYR A 341 0.50 17.11 -2.88
CA TYR A 341 0.55 18.36 -3.66
C TYR A 341 1.86 18.46 -4.46
N LEU A 342 3.00 18.22 -3.82
CA LEU A 342 4.31 18.28 -4.47
C LEU A 342 4.44 17.26 -5.61
N ASP A 343 3.97 16.04 -5.41
CA ASP A 343 3.99 15.00 -6.45
C ASP A 343 3.06 15.33 -7.61
N VAL A 344 1.86 15.84 -7.33
CA VAL A 344 0.89 16.26 -8.37
C VAL A 344 1.45 17.42 -9.18
N VAL A 345 2.00 18.46 -8.54
CA VAL A 345 2.64 19.58 -9.23
C VAL A 345 3.79 19.11 -10.11
N THR A 346 4.64 18.22 -9.60
CA THR A 346 5.76 17.65 -10.35
C THR A 346 5.26 16.84 -11.55
N ALA A 347 4.23 16.03 -11.37
CA ALA A 347 3.67 15.21 -12.44
C ALA A 347 3.00 16.02 -13.57
N LEU A 348 2.40 17.16 -13.23
CA LEU A 348 1.72 18.04 -14.19
C LEU A 348 2.64 19.05 -14.86
N ASN A 349 3.85 19.23 -14.35
CA ASN A 349 4.89 20.04 -14.97
C ASN A 349 6.01 19.13 -15.51
N PRO A 350 5.74 18.30 -16.54
CA PRO A 350 6.78 17.47 -17.13
C PRO A 350 7.85 18.39 -17.68
N VAL A 351 9.06 18.22 -17.19
CA VAL A 351 10.18 19.04 -17.62
C VAL A 351 10.56 18.61 -19.01
N SER A 352 10.47 19.52 -19.96
CA SER A 352 10.83 19.30 -21.37
C SER A 352 12.33 19.41 -21.62
N TYR A 353 13.13 19.60 -20.60
CA TYR A 353 14.60 19.70 -20.66
C TYR A 353 15.23 18.64 -19.76
N THR A 354 16.48 18.33 -20.02
CA THR A 354 17.26 17.41 -19.21
C THR A 354 17.41 17.94 -17.79
N HIS A 355 16.92 17.19 -16.81
CA HIS A 355 17.25 17.44 -15.42
C HIS A 355 18.71 17.07 -15.18
N LEU A 356 19.47 17.99 -14.65
CA LEU A 356 20.77 17.66 -14.09
C LEU A 356 20.55 16.86 -12.82
N ARG A 357 20.79 15.56 -12.87
CA ARG A 357 20.85 14.71 -11.70
C ARG A 357 22.24 14.74 -11.11
N ALA A 358 22.40 14.37 -9.84
CA ALA A 358 23.70 14.41 -9.19
C ALA A 358 24.79 13.62 -9.94
N HIS A 359 24.45 12.52 -10.59
CA HIS A 359 25.36 11.71 -11.40
C HIS A 359 25.62 12.29 -12.79
N GLU A 360 24.91 13.30 -13.25
CA GLU A 360 25.14 14.01 -14.51
C GLU A 360 26.08 15.20 -14.32
N THR A 361 26.35 15.58 -13.08
CA THR A 361 27.20 16.70 -12.70
C THR A 361 28.58 16.28 -12.16
N CYS A 362 28.88 14.98 -12.11
CA CYS A 362 30.13 14.42 -11.63
C CYS A 362 31.06 14.09 -12.79
#